data_7f4d6317c12c5419ffd9224522e9521d
#
_entry.id   7f4d6317c12c5419ffd9224522e9521d
#
_cell.length_a   1.000
_cell.length_b   1.000
_cell.length_c   1.000
_cell.angle_alpha   90.00
_cell.angle_beta   90.00
_cell.angle_gamma   90.00
#
_symmetry.space_group_name_H-M   'P 1'
#
loop_
_entity.id
_entity.type
_entity.pdbx_description
1 polymer ?
#
loop_
_entity_poly.entity_id
_entity_poly.type
_entity_poly.pdbx_seq_one_letter_code
_entity_poly.pdbx_strand_id
1 'polypeptide(L)'
;MNLSQVKLIVSDLDGTLLNSNHEVSSEFFKLFKILQSKNILFVAASGRPYYSMIDKLAPIKDDIIIVSENGGLAVKKDDLLISNTFKTENLSAISDIILNLKDTHPVFCTKDKAYVIGKSKKLMSLLSEYYSNYDIIETIADIKEDIYKIALYHEESSEKYIYPSVKHLESNFKVKVSANHWVDISENIANKGYAIKHIQELHNITEAETMVFGDYNNDIEMLQLAHFSYAMDNAHPHVKAVANFTTKTNDENGVEFIIKQLIDSLD
;
A
#
# COMPACT_ATOMS: atom_id res chain seq x y z
N MET A 1 -19.17 -21.10 8.04
CA MET A 1 -17.71 -21.02 7.78
C MET A 1 -17.04 -21.02 9.13
N ASN A 2 -16.01 -21.83 9.36
CA ASN A 2 -15.29 -21.80 10.63
C ASN A 2 -14.13 -20.79 10.55
N LEU A 3 -14.30 -19.63 11.17
CA LEU A 3 -13.30 -18.56 11.20
C LEU A 3 -12.33 -18.68 12.39
N SER A 4 -12.57 -19.60 13.33
CA SER A 4 -11.79 -19.67 14.59
C SER A 4 -10.30 -20.00 14.42
N GLN A 5 -9.87 -20.41 13.22
CA GLN A 5 -8.46 -20.69 12.92
C GLN A 5 -7.68 -19.46 12.47
N VAL A 6 -8.33 -18.30 12.26
CA VAL A 6 -7.67 -17.08 11.77
C VAL A 6 -6.70 -16.52 12.83
N LYS A 7 -5.46 -16.33 12.44
CA LYS A 7 -4.38 -15.75 13.26
C LYS A 7 -3.81 -14.45 12.67
N LEU A 8 -4.02 -14.23 11.37
CA LEU A 8 -3.55 -13.06 10.64
C LEU A 8 -4.71 -12.43 9.85
N ILE A 9 -4.92 -11.14 10.05
CA ILE A 9 -5.81 -10.32 9.23
C ILE A 9 -4.96 -9.31 8.48
N VAL A 10 -5.18 -9.21 7.17
CA VAL A 10 -4.56 -8.22 6.29
C VAL A 10 -5.65 -7.40 5.64
N SER A 11 -5.54 -6.09 5.69
CA SER A 11 -6.46 -5.20 4.99
C SER A 11 -5.72 -4.19 4.15
N ASP A 12 -6.16 -4.02 2.90
CA ASP A 12 -5.90 -2.80 2.17
C ASP A 12 -6.58 -1.61 2.86
N LEU A 13 -6.21 -0.39 2.49
CA LEU A 13 -6.76 0.84 3.06
C LEU A 13 -7.79 1.51 2.16
N ASP A 14 -7.39 2.04 1.02
CA ASP A 14 -8.24 2.86 0.15
C ASP A 14 -9.26 2.01 -0.60
N GLY A 15 -10.55 2.28 -0.37
CA GLY A 15 -11.62 1.45 -0.94
C GLY A 15 -11.86 0.13 -0.18
N THR A 16 -11.11 -0.12 0.92
CA THR A 16 -11.23 -1.32 1.76
C THR A 16 -11.50 -0.96 3.21
N LEU A 17 -10.49 -0.59 4.01
CA LEU A 17 -10.67 -0.21 5.41
C LEU A 17 -11.10 1.25 5.59
N LEU A 18 -10.64 2.13 4.69
CA LEU A 18 -11.03 3.53 4.68
C LEU A 18 -12.35 3.72 3.93
N ASN A 19 -13.26 4.51 4.51
CA ASN A 19 -14.48 4.95 3.84
C ASN A 19 -14.17 6.00 2.75
N SER A 20 -15.20 6.46 2.03
CA SER A 20 -15.08 7.48 0.97
C SER A 20 -14.58 8.85 1.46
N ASN A 21 -14.55 9.09 2.78
CA ASN A 21 -13.93 10.27 3.38
C ASN A 21 -12.46 10.03 3.75
N HIS A 22 -11.88 8.87 3.37
CA HIS A 22 -10.54 8.44 3.76
C HIS A 22 -10.33 8.34 5.28
N GLU A 23 -11.33 7.88 6.01
CA GLU A 23 -11.31 7.72 7.46
C GLU A 23 -11.50 6.26 7.86
N VAL A 24 -10.83 5.84 8.93
CA VAL A 24 -11.07 4.55 9.60
C VAL A 24 -12.24 4.72 10.57
N SER A 25 -13.18 3.79 10.54
CA SER A 25 -14.34 3.86 11.44
C SER A 25 -13.95 3.72 12.92
N SER A 26 -14.66 4.40 13.81
CA SER A 26 -14.46 4.23 15.26
C SER A 26 -14.79 2.81 15.73
N GLU A 27 -15.62 2.09 14.98
CA GLU A 27 -15.99 0.69 15.22
C GLU A 27 -14.80 -0.23 14.99
N PHE A 28 -14.02 -0.02 13.93
CA PHE A 28 -12.82 -0.80 13.67
C PHE A 28 -11.86 -0.77 14.85
N PHE A 29 -11.60 0.39 15.44
CA PHE A 29 -10.68 0.50 16.59
C PHE A 29 -11.19 -0.26 17.83
N LYS A 30 -12.51 -0.37 18.02
CA LYS A 30 -13.08 -1.19 19.11
C LYS A 30 -12.89 -2.68 18.84
N LEU A 31 -13.16 -3.12 17.61
CA LEU A 31 -12.96 -4.51 17.19
C LEU A 31 -11.48 -4.91 17.24
N PHE A 32 -10.58 -4.01 16.83
CA PHE A 32 -9.14 -4.25 16.88
C PHE A 32 -8.65 -4.59 18.30
N LYS A 33 -9.17 -3.90 19.33
CA LYS A 33 -8.81 -4.23 20.74
C LYS A 33 -9.21 -5.66 21.13
N ILE A 34 -10.32 -6.15 20.59
CA ILE A 34 -10.74 -7.54 20.83
C ILE A 34 -9.81 -8.49 20.08
N LEU A 35 -9.50 -8.22 18.81
CA LEU A 35 -8.52 -9.02 18.04
C LEU A 35 -7.19 -9.12 18.75
N GLN A 36 -6.68 -7.99 19.26
CA GLN A 36 -5.43 -7.93 20.03
C GLN A 36 -5.50 -8.82 21.29
N SER A 37 -6.61 -8.80 22.03
CA SER A 37 -6.80 -9.65 23.22
C SER A 37 -6.86 -11.15 22.90
N LYS A 38 -7.23 -11.51 21.66
CA LYS A 38 -7.24 -12.88 21.15
C LYS A 38 -5.93 -13.27 20.42
N ASN A 39 -4.89 -12.41 20.47
CA ASN A 39 -3.58 -12.57 19.80
C ASN A 39 -3.67 -12.73 18.27
N ILE A 40 -4.65 -12.11 17.64
CA ILE A 40 -4.76 -12.06 16.18
C ILE A 40 -3.92 -10.90 15.67
N LEU A 41 -2.97 -11.20 14.79
CA LEU A 41 -2.10 -10.21 14.15
C LEU A 41 -2.87 -9.43 13.08
N PHE A 42 -2.69 -8.10 13.05
CA PHE A 42 -3.27 -7.25 12.02
C PHE A 42 -2.18 -6.57 11.18
N VAL A 43 -2.38 -6.56 9.87
CA VAL A 43 -1.51 -5.91 8.88
C VAL A 43 -2.35 -4.94 8.07
N ALA A 44 -1.93 -3.69 8.01
CA ALA A 44 -2.44 -2.72 7.05
C ALA A 44 -1.49 -2.68 5.83
N ALA A 45 -1.99 -2.92 4.61
CA ALA A 45 -1.18 -3.01 3.40
C ALA A 45 -1.67 -2.05 2.31
N SER A 46 -0.89 -1.02 1.95
CA SER A 46 -1.32 0.03 1.02
C SER A 46 -0.20 0.46 0.06
N GLY A 47 -0.60 1.11 -1.05
CA GLY A 47 0.31 1.88 -1.90
C GLY A 47 0.69 3.24 -1.35
N ARG A 48 0.07 3.66 -0.23
CA ARG A 48 0.39 4.92 0.46
C ARG A 48 1.79 4.92 1.05
N PRO A 49 2.41 6.10 1.20
CA PRO A 49 3.63 6.27 1.98
C PRO A 49 3.41 5.90 3.46
N TYR A 50 4.46 5.39 4.09
CA TYR A 50 4.42 4.94 5.49
C TYR A 50 3.88 6.02 6.45
N TYR A 51 4.40 7.23 6.38
CA TYR A 51 3.97 8.34 7.25
C TYR A 51 2.48 8.70 7.07
N SER A 52 1.93 8.58 5.86
CA SER A 52 0.50 8.79 5.61
C SER A 52 -0.37 7.69 6.24
N MET A 53 0.14 6.45 6.30
CA MET A 53 -0.56 5.33 6.93
C MET A 53 -0.57 5.44 8.46
N ILE A 54 0.56 5.82 9.07
CA ILE A 54 0.63 6.00 10.54
C ILE A 54 -0.27 7.12 11.03
N ASP A 55 -0.50 8.17 10.24
CA ASP A 55 -1.46 9.23 10.57
C ASP A 55 -2.90 8.69 10.62
N LYS A 56 -3.30 7.88 9.64
CA LYS A 56 -4.64 7.26 9.57
C LYS A 56 -4.87 6.21 10.66
N LEU A 57 -3.83 5.50 11.05
CA LEU A 57 -3.86 4.40 12.01
C LEU A 57 -3.24 4.76 13.38
N ALA A 58 -3.12 6.07 13.67
CA ALA A 58 -2.44 6.59 14.86
C ALA A 58 -2.84 5.89 16.18
N PRO A 59 -4.12 5.53 16.43
CA PRO A 59 -4.50 4.86 17.68
C PRO A 59 -3.92 3.45 17.87
N ILE A 60 -3.47 2.80 16.79
CA ILE A 60 -3.05 1.38 16.79
C ILE A 60 -1.71 1.14 16.10
N LYS A 61 -1.04 2.18 15.60
CA LYS A 61 0.16 2.09 14.75
C LYS A 61 1.30 1.25 15.34
N ASP A 62 1.43 1.24 16.67
CA ASP A 62 2.49 0.52 17.38
C ASP A 62 2.15 -0.96 17.61
N ASP A 63 0.89 -1.34 17.43
CA ASP A 63 0.36 -2.69 17.68
C ASP A 63 0.17 -3.53 16.41
N ILE A 64 0.31 -2.91 15.24
CA ILE A 64 0.10 -3.54 13.93
C ILE A 64 1.38 -3.60 13.10
N ILE A 65 1.36 -4.38 12.02
CA ILE A 65 2.37 -4.28 10.95
C ILE A 65 1.82 -3.35 9.86
N ILE A 66 2.62 -2.40 9.44
CA ILE A 66 2.31 -1.48 8.34
C ILE A 66 3.15 -1.87 7.13
N VAL A 67 2.48 -2.25 6.05
CA VAL A 67 3.06 -2.53 4.73
C VAL A 67 2.72 -1.38 3.81
N SER A 68 3.69 -0.55 3.50
CA SER A 68 3.56 0.65 2.66
C SER A 68 4.25 0.51 1.31
N GLU A 69 4.05 1.49 0.43
CA GLU A 69 4.65 1.54 -0.91
C GLU A 69 4.43 0.24 -1.70
N ASN A 70 3.19 -0.32 -1.62
CA ASN A 70 2.82 -1.60 -2.25
C ASN A 70 3.75 -2.77 -1.86
N GLY A 71 4.23 -2.84 -0.63
CA GLY A 71 5.13 -3.90 -0.17
C GLY A 71 6.62 -3.57 -0.31
N GLY A 72 6.96 -2.35 -0.66
CA GLY A 72 8.34 -1.84 -0.65
C GLY A 72 8.90 -1.74 0.75
N LEU A 73 8.06 -1.39 1.71
CA LEU A 73 8.43 -1.21 3.12
C LEU A 73 7.44 -1.92 4.03
N ALA A 74 7.93 -2.68 5.01
CA ALA A 74 7.11 -3.20 6.11
C ALA A 74 7.75 -2.90 7.46
N VAL A 75 6.96 -2.34 8.37
CA VAL A 75 7.42 -1.90 9.70
C VAL A 75 6.44 -2.36 10.76
N LYS A 76 6.95 -2.84 11.90
CA LYS A 76 6.19 -3.07 13.13
C LYS A 76 6.79 -2.23 14.25
N LYS A 77 6.10 -1.15 14.63
CA LYS A 77 6.62 -0.16 15.58
C LYS A 77 7.96 0.41 15.08
N ASP A 78 9.08 0.03 15.69
CA ASP A 78 10.44 0.47 15.33
C ASP A 78 11.20 -0.59 14.50
N ASP A 79 10.66 -1.81 14.38
CA ASP A 79 11.30 -2.92 13.71
C ASP A 79 11.04 -2.86 12.19
N LEU A 80 12.11 -2.76 11.41
CA LEU A 80 12.08 -2.82 9.97
C LEU A 80 12.05 -4.29 9.52
N LEU A 81 10.90 -4.75 9.00
CA LEU A 81 10.70 -6.14 8.57
C LEU A 81 11.07 -6.34 7.09
N ILE A 82 10.74 -5.37 6.25
CA ILE A 82 11.02 -5.37 4.80
C ILE A 82 11.51 -3.99 4.39
N SER A 83 12.57 -3.96 3.58
CA SER A 83 13.10 -2.74 2.96
C SER A 83 13.56 -3.06 1.54
N ASN A 84 12.72 -2.81 0.56
CA ASN A 84 12.99 -3.00 -0.86
C ASN A 84 13.21 -1.63 -1.51
N THR A 85 14.44 -1.14 -1.44
CA THR A 85 14.85 0.18 -1.92
C THR A 85 15.62 0.09 -3.23
N PHE A 86 15.62 1.16 -4.00
CA PHE A 86 16.45 1.26 -5.18
C PHE A 86 17.94 1.20 -4.81
N LYS A 87 18.69 0.37 -5.51
CA LYS A 87 20.14 0.42 -5.45
C LYS A 87 20.67 1.70 -6.11
N THR A 88 21.78 2.24 -5.61
CA THR A 88 22.36 3.49 -6.09
C THR A 88 22.62 3.47 -7.61
N GLU A 89 23.12 2.37 -8.15
CA GLU A 89 23.35 2.19 -9.58
C GLU A 89 22.06 2.25 -10.41
N ASN A 90 20.99 1.62 -9.93
CA ASN A 90 19.67 1.62 -10.56
C ASN A 90 19.05 3.02 -10.53
N LEU A 91 19.17 3.68 -9.38
CA LEU A 91 18.65 5.03 -9.19
C LEU A 91 19.30 6.02 -10.16
N SER A 92 20.63 5.95 -10.35
CA SER A 92 21.34 6.81 -11.32
C SER A 92 20.82 6.60 -12.74
N ALA A 93 20.71 5.34 -13.19
CA ALA A 93 20.21 5.03 -14.53
C ALA A 93 18.76 5.50 -14.76
N ILE A 94 17.87 5.31 -13.78
CA ILE A 94 16.49 5.79 -13.87
C ILE A 94 16.43 7.30 -13.86
N SER A 95 17.25 7.95 -13.02
CA SER A 95 17.28 9.41 -12.87
C SER A 95 17.58 10.13 -14.17
N ASP A 96 18.53 9.63 -14.93
CA ASP A 96 18.87 10.18 -16.25
C ASP A 96 17.69 10.14 -17.23
N ILE A 97 16.83 9.14 -17.11
CA ILE A 97 15.64 9.02 -17.95
C ILE A 97 14.54 9.96 -17.47
N ILE A 98 14.16 9.89 -16.19
CA ILE A 98 13.00 10.59 -15.66
C ILE A 98 13.18 12.12 -15.60
N LEU A 99 14.40 12.60 -15.34
CA LEU A 99 14.68 14.04 -15.29
C LEU A 99 14.65 14.71 -16.68
N ASN A 100 14.75 13.92 -17.75
CA ASN A 100 14.64 14.40 -19.12
C ASN A 100 13.22 14.32 -19.70
N LEU A 101 12.25 13.82 -18.94
CA LEU A 101 10.86 13.74 -19.37
C LEU A 101 10.22 15.14 -19.34
N LYS A 102 9.62 15.51 -20.46
CA LYS A 102 8.98 16.81 -20.60
C LYS A 102 7.71 16.90 -19.73
N ASP A 103 7.49 18.03 -19.09
CA ASP A 103 6.30 18.34 -18.28
C ASP A 103 5.99 17.27 -17.21
N THR A 104 7.03 16.55 -16.75
CA THR A 104 6.95 15.48 -15.76
C THR A 104 7.66 15.91 -14.48
N HIS A 105 7.01 15.61 -13.35
CA HIS A 105 7.53 15.98 -12.03
C HIS A 105 7.75 14.72 -11.18
N PRO A 106 9.00 14.32 -10.92
CA PRO A 106 9.32 13.18 -10.09
C PRO A 106 9.13 13.50 -8.59
N VAL A 107 8.56 12.52 -7.88
CA VAL A 107 8.42 12.48 -6.43
C VAL A 107 9.12 11.22 -5.93
N PHE A 108 10.16 11.39 -5.12
CA PHE A 108 10.94 10.30 -4.55
C PHE A 108 10.42 9.98 -3.16
N CYS A 109 9.88 8.77 -2.97
CA CYS A 109 9.26 8.35 -1.73
C CYS A 109 10.29 7.65 -0.85
N THR A 110 10.56 8.23 0.32
CA THR A 110 11.36 7.62 1.39
C THR A 110 10.45 7.18 2.54
N LYS A 111 11.02 6.62 3.61
CA LYS A 111 10.23 6.16 4.75
C LYS A 111 9.46 7.30 5.44
N ASP A 112 10.11 8.43 5.67
CA ASP A 112 9.60 9.47 6.55
C ASP A 112 9.01 10.67 5.80
N LYS A 113 9.35 10.86 4.53
CA LYS A 113 8.84 11.94 3.68
C LYS A 113 9.02 11.67 2.19
N ALA A 114 8.47 12.55 1.38
CA ALA A 114 8.74 12.58 -0.06
C ALA A 114 9.71 13.72 -0.41
N TYR A 115 10.45 13.56 -1.50
CA TYR A 115 11.27 14.58 -2.10
C TYR A 115 10.78 14.90 -3.50
N VAL A 116 10.62 16.17 -3.82
CA VAL A 116 9.99 16.63 -5.06
C VAL A 116 10.94 17.50 -5.84
N ILE A 117 11.14 17.17 -7.12
CA ILE A 117 11.83 18.06 -8.07
C ILE A 117 10.77 18.75 -8.93
N GLY A 118 10.72 20.07 -8.87
CA GLY A 118 9.78 20.90 -9.62
C GLY A 118 8.86 21.74 -8.73
N LYS A 119 8.21 22.73 -9.34
CA LYS A 119 7.38 23.73 -8.65
C LYS A 119 6.06 24.01 -9.40
N SER A 120 5.48 23.00 -10.07
CA SER A 120 4.17 23.16 -10.70
C SER A 120 3.11 23.47 -9.63
N LYS A 121 2.31 24.53 -9.85
CA LYS A 121 1.22 24.88 -8.91
C LYS A 121 0.22 23.77 -8.75
N LYS A 122 -0.07 23.02 -9.84
CA LYS A 122 -1.01 21.91 -9.85
C LYS A 122 -0.45 20.73 -9.08
N LEU A 123 0.83 20.40 -9.28
CA LEU A 123 1.53 19.40 -8.47
C LEU A 123 1.46 19.75 -6.98
N MET A 124 1.78 20.99 -6.59
CA MET A 124 1.75 21.44 -5.20
C MET A 124 0.35 21.30 -4.56
N SER A 125 -0.71 21.58 -5.31
CA SER A 125 -2.08 21.39 -4.79
C SER A 125 -2.46 19.92 -4.59
N LEU A 126 -1.91 19.01 -5.43
CA LEU A 126 -2.17 17.58 -5.35
C LEU A 126 -1.28 16.86 -4.34
N LEU A 127 -0.07 17.38 -4.09
CA LEU A 127 0.85 16.76 -3.12
C LEU A 127 0.21 16.63 -1.74
N SER A 128 -0.54 17.63 -1.30
CA SER A 128 -1.20 17.60 0.00
C SER A 128 -2.27 16.50 0.17
N GLU A 129 -2.81 15.96 -0.94
CA GLU A 129 -3.75 14.83 -0.87
C GLU A 129 -3.05 13.49 -0.60
N TYR A 130 -1.83 13.32 -1.16
CA TYR A 130 -1.13 12.04 -1.14
C TYR A 130 0.09 12.04 -0.21
N TYR A 131 0.71 13.20 -0.01
CA TYR A 131 1.97 13.36 0.71
C TYR A 131 1.85 14.43 1.79
N SER A 132 1.58 14.02 3.01
CA SER A 132 1.47 14.94 4.17
C SER A 132 2.80 15.53 4.60
N ASN A 133 3.92 14.93 4.19
CA ASN A 133 5.27 15.37 4.51
C ASN A 133 6.18 15.30 3.28
N TYR A 134 6.69 16.45 2.80
CA TYR A 134 7.59 16.49 1.65
C TYR A 134 8.53 17.70 1.69
N ASP A 135 9.71 17.55 1.06
CA ASP A 135 10.66 18.62 0.80
C ASP A 135 10.81 18.86 -0.71
N ILE A 136 10.98 20.11 -1.10
CA ILE A 136 11.32 20.47 -2.48
C ILE A 136 12.84 20.56 -2.58
N ILE A 137 13.42 19.81 -3.52
CA ILE A 137 14.85 19.72 -3.74
C ILE A 137 15.22 20.15 -5.17
N GLU A 138 16.48 20.48 -5.38
CA GLU A 138 17.02 20.83 -6.70
C GLU A 138 17.59 19.62 -7.42
N THR A 139 18.20 18.69 -6.69
CA THR A 139 18.85 17.49 -7.26
C THR A 139 18.55 16.24 -6.43
N ILE A 140 18.60 15.08 -7.05
CA ILE A 140 18.47 13.78 -6.35
C ILE A 140 19.61 13.56 -5.34
N ALA A 141 20.78 14.17 -5.56
CA ALA A 141 21.91 14.09 -4.65
C ALA A 141 21.64 14.70 -3.26
N ASP A 142 20.57 15.49 -3.13
CA ASP A 142 20.12 16.05 -1.85
C ASP A 142 19.44 14.99 -0.97
N ILE A 143 18.92 13.89 -1.55
CA ILE A 143 18.30 12.79 -0.83
C ILE A 143 19.40 11.91 -0.22
N LYS A 144 19.34 11.71 1.09
CA LYS A 144 20.29 10.86 1.84
C LYS A 144 19.66 9.56 2.32
N GLU A 145 18.34 9.49 2.28
CA GLU A 145 17.55 8.35 2.71
C GLU A 145 17.31 7.36 1.55
N ASP A 146 17.00 6.14 1.91
CA ASP A 146 16.61 5.09 0.98
C ASP A 146 15.29 5.42 0.26
N ILE A 147 15.25 5.23 -1.05
CA ILE A 147 14.10 5.50 -1.91
C ILE A 147 13.39 4.18 -2.21
N TYR A 148 12.11 4.10 -1.85
CA TYR A 148 11.25 2.93 -2.05
C TYR A 148 10.45 2.96 -3.35
N LYS A 149 10.08 4.16 -3.78
CA LYS A 149 9.27 4.38 -4.97
C LYS A 149 9.60 5.75 -5.58
N ILE A 150 9.52 5.82 -6.90
CA ILE A 150 9.54 7.07 -7.66
C ILE A 150 8.17 7.21 -8.31
N ALA A 151 7.40 8.23 -7.91
CA ALA A 151 6.13 8.57 -8.51
C ALA A 151 6.33 9.72 -9.52
N LEU A 152 5.92 9.53 -10.74
CA LEU A 152 6.05 10.50 -11.82
C LEU A 152 4.68 11.13 -12.09
N TYR A 153 4.60 12.43 -11.95
CA TYR A 153 3.37 13.20 -12.15
C TYR A 153 3.36 13.92 -13.50
N HIS A 154 2.21 13.89 -14.19
CA HIS A 154 1.93 14.70 -15.37
C HIS A 154 0.54 15.34 -15.27
N GLU A 155 0.42 16.65 -15.62
CA GLU A 155 -0.80 17.45 -15.41
C GLU A 155 -2.00 16.97 -16.21
N GLU A 156 -1.83 16.34 -17.37
CA GLU A 156 -2.91 15.90 -18.23
C GLU A 156 -3.17 14.38 -18.11
N SER A 157 -2.16 13.55 -18.44
CA SER A 157 -2.29 12.10 -18.45
C SER A 157 -0.92 11.44 -18.33
N SER A 158 -0.75 10.63 -17.31
CA SER A 158 0.46 9.85 -17.09
C SER A 158 0.57 8.69 -18.11
N GLU A 159 -0.54 8.05 -18.44
CA GLU A 159 -0.59 6.94 -19.39
C GLU A 159 -0.15 7.38 -20.80
N LYS A 160 -0.56 8.59 -21.22
CA LYS A 160 -0.24 9.12 -22.55
C LYS A 160 1.15 9.70 -22.66
N TYR A 161 1.61 10.41 -21.63
CA TYR A 161 2.80 11.26 -21.72
C TYR A 161 4.02 10.70 -20.98
N ILE A 162 3.81 9.92 -19.89
CA ILE A 162 4.92 9.33 -19.11
C ILE A 162 5.15 7.88 -19.51
N TYR A 163 4.11 7.06 -19.42
CA TYR A 163 4.23 5.59 -19.51
C TYR A 163 4.96 5.10 -20.77
N PRO A 164 4.69 5.61 -22.00
CA PRO A 164 5.42 5.15 -23.19
C PRO A 164 6.93 5.36 -23.12
N SER A 165 7.38 6.41 -22.39
CA SER A 165 8.79 6.74 -22.25
C SER A 165 9.50 5.90 -21.20
N VAL A 166 8.78 5.35 -20.21
CA VAL A 166 9.34 4.54 -19.11
C VAL A 166 8.98 3.06 -19.18
N LYS A 167 8.09 2.66 -20.09
CA LYS A 167 7.63 1.27 -20.25
C LYS A 167 8.78 0.28 -20.44
N HIS A 168 9.86 0.65 -21.11
CA HIS A 168 11.02 -0.20 -21.33
C HIS A 168 11.72 -0.58 -20.01
N LEU A 169 11.51 0.18 -18.92
CA LEU A 169 12.03 -0.13 -17.58
C LEU A 169 11.33 -1.33 -16.94
N GLU A 170 10.18 -1.79 -17.46
CA GLU A 170 9.48 -2.99 -16.98
C GLU A 170 10.32 -4.27 -17.06
N SER A 171 11.39 -4.26 -17.86
CA SER A 171 12.34 -5.38 -17.87
C SER A 171 13.10 -5.56 -16.54
N ASN A 172 13.25 -4.51 -15.75
CA ASN A 172 14.06 -4.51 -14.53
C ASN A 172 13.31 -3.99 -13.30
N PHE A 173 12.23 -3.24 -13.49
CA PHE A 173 11.48 -2.56 -12.44
C PHE A 173 9.97 -2.78 -12.61
N LYS A 174 9.24 -2.62 -11.54
CA LYS A 174 7.79 -2.53 -11.59
C LYS A 174 7.41 -1.11 -12.00
N VAL A 175 6.80 -0.97 -13.19
CA VAL A 175 6.28 0.29 -13.70
C VAL A 175 4.77 0.17 -13.80
N LYS A 176 4.03 1.03 -13.10
CA LYS A 176 2.56 1.02 -13.12
C LYS A 176 1.98 2.42 -13.33
N VAL A 177 0.99 2.52 -14.22
CA VAL A 177 0.05 3.64 -14.21
C VAL A 177 -0.84 3.45 -12.98
N SER A 178 -0.59 4.23 -11.93
CA SER A 178 -1.28 4.11 -10.64
C SER A 178 -2.53 4.99 -10.54
N ALA A 179 -2.57 6.07 -11.34
CA ALA A 179 -3.74 6.93 -11.49
C ALA A 179 -3.64 7.76 -12.78
N ASN A 180 -4.69 8.52 -13.12
CA ASN A 180 -4.72 9.35 -14.35
C ASN A 180 -3.48 10.25 -14.52
N HIS A 181 -2.92 10.74 -13.40
CA HIS A 181 -1.79 11.67 -13.39
C HIS A 181 -0.46 11.04 -12.97
N TRP A 182 -0.46 9.76 -12.56
CA TRP A 182 0.68 9.13 -11.89
C TRP A 182 1.16 7.84 -12.56
N VAL A 183 2.47 7.73 -12.73
CA VAL A 183 3.17 6.46 -12.98
C VAL A 183 4.12 6.21 -11.83
N ASP A 184 4.03 5.04 -11.21
CA ASP A 184 4.91 4.61 -10.14
C ASP A 184 5.99 3.66 -10.68
N ILE A 185 7.22 3.86 -10.23
CA ILE A 185 8.36 2.96 -10.48
C ILE A 185 8.88 2.47 -9.13
N SER A 186 9.05 1.17 -8.97
CA SER A 186 9.62 0.54 -7.78
C SER A 186 10.43 -0.71 -8.15
N GLU A 187 11.14 -1.29 -7.19
CA GLU A 187 11.79 -2.58 -7.38
C GLU A 187 10.74 -3.66 -7.69
N ASN A 188 11.07 -4.63 -8.57
CA ASN A 188 10.13 -5.67 -9.02
C ASN A 188 9.55 -6.50 -7.88
N ILE A 189 10.34 -6.72 -6.83
CA ILE A 189 9.93 -7.48 -5.65
C ILE A 189 8.89 -6.75 -4.78
N ALA A 190 8.76 -5.43 -4.92
CA ALA A 190 7.82 -4.63 -4.16
C ALA A 190 6.38 -4.88 -4.63
N ASN A 191 5.71 -5.85 -4.01
CA ASN A 191 4.28 -6.10 -4.13
C ASN A 191 3.69 -6.56 -2.79
N LYS A 192 2.40 -6.32 -2.59
CA LYS A 192 1.71 -6.65 -1.32
C LYS A 192 1.79 -8.15 -1.02
N GLY A 193 1.66 -9.00 -2.05
CA GLY A 193 1.76 -10.46 -1.87
C GLY A 193 3.12 -10.90 -1.33
N TYR A 194 4.21 -10.38 -1.87
CA TYR A 194 5.56 -10.65 -1.35
C TYR A 194 5.67 -10.28 0.13
N ALA A 195 5.18 -9.09 0.50
CA ALA A 195 5.24 -8.64 1.88
C ALA A 195 4.40 -9.52 2.82
N ILE A 196 3.20 -9.91 2.40
CA ILE A 196 2.33 -10.78 3.21
C ILE A 196 2.92 -12.18 3.34
N LYS A 197 3.48 -12.74 2.26
CA LYS A 197 4.18 -14.03 2.30
C LYS A 197 5.31 -14.02 3.31
N HIS A 198 6.14 -12.98 3.29
CA HIS A 198 7.23 -12.81 4.26
C HIS A 198 6.72 -12.73 5.71
N ILE A 199 5.64 -11.98 5.96
CA ILE A 199 5.03 -11.88 7.29
C ILE A 199 4.45 -13.22 7.76
N GLN A 200 3.79 -13.98 6.88
CA GLN A 200 3.31 -15.33 7.18
C GLN A 200 4.46 -16.25 7.61
N GLU A 201 5.56 -16.25 6.86
CA GLU A 201 6.76 -17.04 7.18
C GLU A 201 7.40 -16.62 8.51
N LEU A 202 7.55 -15.31 8.75
CA LEU A 202 8.11 -14.76 9.98
C LEU A 202 7.33 -15.17 11.23
N HIS A 203 6.00 -15.25 11.12
CA HIS A 203 5.10 -15.58 12.22
C HIS A 203 4.64 -17.04 12.24
N ASN A 204 5.11 -17.88 11.30
CA ASN A 204 4.67 -19.27 11.13
C ASN A 204 3.14 -19.39 10.98
N ILE A 205 2.53 -18.50 10.20
CA ILE A 205 1.10 -18.46 9.90
C ILE A 205 0.86 -18.97 8.48
N THR A 206 -0.08 -19.87 8.32
CA THR A 206 -0.41 -20.47 7.02
C THR A 206 -1.48 -19.68 6.27
N GLU A 207 -1.64 -19.97 4.97
CA GLU A 207 -2.74 -19.43 4.16
C GLU A 207 -4.12 -19.79 4.75
N ALA A 208 -4.27 -20.98 5.36
CA ALA A 208 -5.50 -21.41 6.01
C ALA A 208 -5.85 -20.59 7.27
N GLU A 209 -4.85 -19.94 7.89
CA GLU A 209 -4.98 -19.12 9.09
C GLU A 209 -4.98 -17.61 8.78
N THR A 210 -4.99 -17.26 7.48
CA THR A 210 -4.92 -15.89 7.01
C THR A 210 -6.26 -15.42 6.43
N MET A 211 -6.65 -14.19 6.81
CA MET A 211 -7.81 -13.46 6.29
C MET A 211 -7.29 -12.18 5.59
N VAL A 212 -7.73 -11.92 4.36
CA VAL A 212 -7.29 -10.76 3.56
C VAL A 212 -8.49 -10.03 2.98
N PHE A 213 -8.45 -8.71 3.01
CA PHE A 213 -9.42 -7.81 2.38
C PHE A 213 -8.75 -6.93 1.35
N GLY A 214 -9.41 -6.74 0.20
CA GLY A 214 -8.90 -5.87 -0.86
C GLY A 214 -9.98 -5.50 -1.86
N ASP A 215 -9.71 -4.45 -2.66
CA ASP A 215 -10.65 -3.95 -3.65
C ASP A 215 -10.04 -3.71 -5.04
N TYR A 216 -8.71 -3.60 -5.16
CA TYR A 216 -8.08 -3.25 -6.42
C TYR A 216 -6.98 -4.23 -6.87
N ASN A 217 -6.50 -4.07 -8.11
CA ASN A 217 -5.60 -5.02 -8.77
C ASN A 217 -4.25 -5.25 -8.06
N ASN A 218 -3.78 -4.31 -7.23
CA ASN A 218 -2.56 -4.48 -6.43
C ASN A 218 -2.76 -5.36 -5.19
N ASP A 219 -4.01 -5.81 -4.93
CA ASP A 219 -4.36 -6.71 -3.83
C ASP A 219 -4.40 -8.18 -4.27
N ILE A 220 -4.42 -8.44 -5.58
CA ILE A 220 -4.61 -9.77 -6.13
C ILE A 220 -3.60 -10.76 -5.55
N GLU A 221 -2.32 -10.39 -5.53
CA GLU A 221 -1.27 -11.26 -5.05
C GLU A 221 -1.41 -11.58 -3.54
N MET A 222 -1.85 -10.63 -2.70
CA MET A 222 -2.07 -10.91 -1.28
C MET A 222 -3.36 -11.70 -1.03
N LEU A 223 -4.43 -11.48 -1.82
CA LEU A 223 -5.67 -12.26 -1.73
C LEU A 223 -5.45 -13.73 -2.05
N GLN A 224 -4.57 -14.05 -2.99
CA GLN A 224 -4.20 -15.42 -3.36
C GLN A 224 -3.45 -16.20 -2.26
N LEU A 225 -2.91 -15.51 -1.26
CA LEU A 225 -2.18 -16.08 -0.12
C LEU A 225 -3.07 -16.37 1.09
N ALA A 226 -4.40 -16.27 0.95
CA ALA A 226 -5.33 -16.43 2.06
C ALA A 226 -6.51 -17.33 1.70
N HIS A 227 -6.81 -18.29 2.57
CA HIS A 227 -8.05 -19.05 2.47
C HIS A 227 -9.27 -18.15 2.67
N PHE A 228 -9.22 -17.22 3.61
CA PHE A 228 -10.29 -16.25 3.88
C PHE A 228 -10.07 -14.95 3.13
N SER A 229 -9.96 -14.99 1.79
CA SER A 229 -9.82 -13.81 0.96
C SER A 229 -11.17 -13.20 0.62
N TYR A 230 -11.36 -11.92 0.94
CA TYR A 230 -12.59 -11.16 0.74
C TYR A 230 -12.38 -10.02 -0.25
N ALA A 231 -13.12 -10.03 -1.35
CA ALA A 231 -13.29 -8.84 -2.19
C ALA A 231 -14.36 -7.93 -1.58
N MET A 232 -14.07 -6.64 -1.51
CA MET A 232 -15.09 -5.63 -1.15
C MET A 232 -16.17 -5.57 -2.23
N ASP A 233 -17.40 -5.18 -1.89
CA ASP A 233 -18.46 -5.10 -2.91
C ASP A 233 -18.23 -3.98 -3.93
N ASN A 234 -17.50 -2.95 -3.57
CA ASN A 234 -16.98 -1.93 -4.49
C ASN A 234 -15.73 -2.37 -5.28
N ALA A 235 -15.22 -3.60 -5.08
CA ALA A 235 -13.98 -4.06 -5.70
C ALA A 235 -14.06 -4.19 -7.22
N HIS A 236 -12.90 -4.02 -7.86
CA HIS A 236 -12.71 -4.25 -9.28
C HIS A 236 -13.10 -5.70 -9.67
N PRO A 237 -13.72 -5.94 -10.84
CA PRO A 237 -14.14 -7.29 -11.26
C PRO A 237 -13.04 -8.35 -11.20
N HIS A 238 -11.79 -8.01 -11.52
CA HIS A 238 -10.65 -8.95 -11.43
C HIS A 238 -10.42 -9.40 -10.00
N VAL A 239 -10.57 -8.53 -9.01
CA VAL A 239 -10.41 -8.84 -7.57
C VAL A 239 -11.54 -9.77 -7.13
N LYS A 240 -12.80 -9.47 -7.51
CA LYS A 240 -13.95 -10.34 -7.24
C LYS A 240 -13.81 -11.74 -7.85
N ALA A 241 -13.11 -11.85 -8.99
CA ALA A 241 -12.87 -13.15 -9.64
C ALA A 241 -11.80 -14.00 -8.95
N VAL A 242 -10.92 -13.39 -8.16
CA VAL A 242 -9.79 -14.07 -7.47
C VAL A 242 -10.11 -14.39 -6.02
N ALA A 243 -10.81 -13.51 -5.33
CA ALA A 243 -11.16 -13.70 -3.92
C ALA A 243 -12.14 -14.88 -3.73
N ASN A 244 -11.96 -15.64 -2.65
CA ASN A 244 -12.82 -16.76 -2.32
C ASN A 244 -14.20 -16.33 -1.82
N PHE A 245 -14.32 -15.12 -1.28
CA PHE A 245 -15.54 -14.57 -0.67
C PHE A 245 -15.70 -13.10 -1.03
N THR A 246 -16.90 -12.58 -0.77
CA THR A 246 -17.21 -11.15 -0.88
C THR A 246 -17.71 -10.64 0.47
N THR A 247 -17.55 -9.32 0.69
CA THR A 247 -18.11 -8.61 1.82
C THR A 247 -18.85 -7.37 1.34
N LYS A 248 -19.33 -6.53 2.25
CA LYS A 248 -19.96 -5.23 1.95
C LYS A 248 -18.96 -4.23 1.36
N THR A 249 -19.47 -3.08 0.93
CA THR A 249 -18.61 -1.96 0.52
C THR A 249 -17.81 -1.40 1.71
N ASN A 250 -16.78 -0.63 1.41
CA ASN A 250 -16.01 0.11 2.41
C ASN A 250 -16.89 1.11 3.20
N ASP A 251 -17.84 1.79 2.53
CA ASP A 251 -18.77 2.72 3.17
C ASP A 251 -19.81 2.02 4.06
N GLU A 252 -20.04 0.73 3.86
CA GLU A 252 -20.90 -0.12 4.69
C GLU A 252 -20.13 -0.90 5.76
N ASN A 253 -18.87 -0.52 6.02
CA ASN A 253 -17.96 -1.17 6.96
C ASN A 253 -17.78 -2.68 6.69
N GLY A 254 -17.47 -3.05 5.44
CA GLY A 254 -17.38 -4.45 5.00
C GLY A 254 -16.28 -5.25 5.71
N VAL A 255 -15.16 -4.62 6.09
CA VAL A 255 -14.09 -5.24 6.88
C VAL A 255 -14.58 -5.54 8.29
N GLU A 256 -15.17 -4.56 8.96
CA GLU A 256 -15.70 -4.69 10.31
C GLU A 256 -16.84 -5.72 10.40
N PHE A 257 -17.65 -5.81 9.35
CA PHE A 257 -18.71 -6.80 9.25
C PHE A 257 -18.17 -8.23 9.36
N ILE A 258 -17.08 -8.55 8.68
CA ILE A 258 -16.45 -9.88 8.73
C ILE A 258 -15.66 -10.07 10.04
N ILE A 259 -14.98 -9.04 10.52
CA ILE A 259 -14.26 -9.11 11.81
C ILE A 259 -15.23 -9.43 12.97
N LYS A 260 -16.45 -8.89 12.96
CA LYS A 260 -17.48 -9.27 13.96
C LYS A 260 -17.82 -10.75 13.91
N GLN A 261 -18.03 -11.29 12.70
CA GLN A 261 -18.30 -12.74 12.54
C GLN A 261 -17.12 -13.60 13.01
N LEU A 262 -15.87 -13.14 12.77
CA LEU A 262 -14.70 -13.81 13.32
C LEU A 262 -14.73 -13.81 14.85
N ILE A 263 -14.95 -12.65 15.49
CA ILE A 263 -14.99 -12.52 16.95
C ILE A 263 -16.09 -13.44 17.53
N ASP A 264 -17.30 -13.42 16.95
CA ASP A 264 -18.42 -14.28 17.38
C ASP A 264 -18.10 -15.77 17.24
N SER A 265 -17.18 -16.16 16.35
CA SER A 265 -16.74 -17.56 16.17
C SER A 265 -15.67 -18.01 17.17
N LEU A 266 -15.08 -17.08 17.94
CA LEU A 266 -14.01 -17.31 18.91
C LEU A 266 -14.53 -17.47 20.34
N ASP A 267 -15.78 -17.10 20.59
CA ASP A 267 -16.50 -17.22 21.86
C ASP A 267 -17.23 -18.56 21.93
#